data_d587e924f643ff7a5fb706d5cfd7e3e1
#
_entry.id   d587e924f643ff7a5fb706d5cfd7e3e1
#
_cell.length_a   1.000
_cell.length_b   1.000
_cell.length_c   1.000
_cell.angle_alpha   90.00
_cell.angle_beta   90.00
_cell.angle_gamma   90.00
#
_symmetry.space_group_name_H-M   'P 1'
#
loop_
_entity.id
_entity.type
_entity.pdbx_description
1 polymer ?
#
loop_
_entity_poly.entity_id
_entity_poly.type
_entity_poly.pdbx_seq_one_letter_code
_entity_poly.pdbx_strand_id
1 'polypeptide(L)'
;MMILGILISLGSSAGFAKNITYLYAAASTQNVVEAVLKSYNTKSETRFLPVYGATSALARQILDGAPASLFLAANKAWMDRITESNLVRKSKNVFFNRLVLVAPHRSSLKLTENKLSNVHLHLNGGRLAVAEVSAVPAGIYAKQALKNLQIW
;
A
#
# COMPACT_ATOMS: atom_id res chain seq x y z
N MET A 1 54.99 -13.88 46.68
CA MET A 1 53.58 -14.08 46.46
C MET A 1 53.24 -13.32 45.12
N MET A 2 53.28 -14.02 43.97
CA MET A 2 53.06 -13.45 42.65
C MET A 2 51.55 -13.53 42.32
N ILE A 3 50.93 -12.38 42.09
CA ILE A 3 49.53 -12.30 41.62
C ILE A 3 49.56 -12.27 40.11
N LEU A 4 49.09 -13.34 39.47
CA LEU A 4 48.94 -13.46 38.04
C LEU A 4 47.60 -12.82 37.63
N GLY A 5 47.65 -11.63 37.04
CA GLY A 5 46.46 -10.93 36.50
C GLY A 5 46.03 -11.55 35.16
N ILE A 6 44.82 -12.12 35.11
CA ILE A 6 44.20 -12.59 33.89
C ILE A 6 43.55 -11.39 33.19
N LEU A 7 44.10 -10.98 32.05
CA LEU A 7 43.48 -10.01 31.14
C LEU A 7 42.37 -10.72 30.34
N ILE A 8 41.10 -10.49 30.69
CA ILE A 8 39.97 -10.91 29.88
C ILE A 8 39.75 -9.83 28.83
N SER A 9 40.13 -10.11 27.57
CA SER A 9 39.81 -9.27 26.43
C SER A 9 38.32 -9.51 26.08
N LEU A 10 37.46 -8.55 26.42
CA LEU A 10 36.09 -8.50 25.94
C LEU A 10 36.14 -8.09 24.45
N GLY A 11 36.07 -9.09 23.60
CA GLY A 11 35.86 -8.88 22.16
C GLY A 11 34.52 -8.22 21.92
N SER A 12 34.48 -6.90 21.72
CA SER A 12 33.29 -6.20 21.26
C SER A 12 32.99 -6.68 19.83
N SER A 13 32.04 -7.59 19.69
CA SER A 13 31.40 -7.83 18.40
C SER A 13 30.63 -6.56 18.03
N ALA A 14 31.23 -5.71 17.20
CA ALA A 14 30.55 -4.60 16.56
C ALA A 14 29.49 -5.19 15.62
N GLY A 15 28.30 -5.45 16.14
CA GLY A 15 27.14 -5.74 15.33
C GLY A 15 26.88 -4.51 14.48
N PHE A 16 27.05 -4.63 13.17
CA PHE A 16 26.68 -3.60 12.22
C PHE A 16 25.19 -3.29 12.44
N ALA A 17 24.89 -2.12 12.98
CA ALA A 17 23.52 -1.64 13.09
C ALA A 17 22.96 -1.55 11.66
N LYS A 18 22.03 -2.45 11.30
CA LYS A 18 21.33 -2.37 10.01
C LYS A 18 20.62 -1.02 9.93
N ASN A 19 20.87 -0.26 8.87
CA ASN A 19 20.17 0.99 8.60
C ASN A 19 18.67 0.69 8.44
N ILE A 20 17.88 1.16 9.38
CA ILE A 20 16.42 1.00 9.36
C ILE A 20 15.82 2.09 8.46
N THR A 21 14.96 1.69 7.56
CA THR A 21 14.32 2.55 6.56
C THR A 21 12.83 2.23 6.49
N TYR A 22 11.97 3.23 6.49
CA TYR A 22 10.52 3.01 6.48
C TYR A 22 9.97 2.99 5.06
N LEU A 23 9.16 1.94 4.76
CA LEU A 23 8.36 1.80 3.56
C LEU A 23 6.89 1.99 3.92
N TYR A 24 6.31 3.12 3.54
CA TYR A 24 4.88 3.38 3.67
C TYR A 24 4.16 2.77 2.46
N ALA A 25 3.23 1.85 2.67
CA ALA A 25 2.60 1.10 1.59
C ALA A 25 1.08 0.97 1.78
N ALA A 26 0.34 1.15 0.70
CA ALA A 26 -1.09 0.92 0.71
C ALA A 26 -1.41 -0.51 1.21
N ALA A 27 -2.37 -0.65 2.12
CA ALA A 27 -2.70 -1.94 2.74
C ALA A 27 -3.02 -3.04 1.71
N SER A 28 -3.60 -2.68 0.57
CA SER A 28 -3.88 -3.60 -0.54
C SER A 28 -2.63 -4.23 -1.17
N THR A 29 -1.43 -3.69 -0.90
CA THR A 29 -0.16 -4.18 -1.43
C THR A 29 0.63 -5.03 -0.43
N GLN A 30 0.11 -5.26 0.77
CA GLN A 30 0.82 -5.88 1.88
C GLN A 30 1.47 -7.20 1.49
N ASN A 31 0.71 -8.15 0.96
CA ASN A 31 1.22 -9.49 0.63
C ASN A 31 2.41 -9.44 -0.35
N VAL A 32 2.33 -8.56 -1.35
CA VAL A 32 3.40 -8.37 -2.35
C VAL A 32 4.62 -7.74 -1.71
N VAL A 33 4.43 -6.69 -0.91
CA VAL A 33 5.50 -5.99 -0.21
C VAL A 33 6.22 -6.94 0.75
N GLU A 34 5.50 -7.72 1.54
CA GLU A 34 6.10 -8.70 2.46
C GLU A 34 6.94 -9.75 1.74
N ALA A 35 6.44 -10.29 0.62
CA ALA A 35 7.19 -11.25 -0.19
C ALA A 35 8.50 -10.64 -0.73
N VAL A 36 8.46 -9.41 -1.23
CA VAL A 36 9.64 -8.68 -1.71
C VAL A 36 10.61 -8.40 -0.57
N LEU A 37 10.13 -7.89 0.56
CA LEU A 37 10.98 -7.55 1.71
C LEU A 37 11.62 -8.77 2.34
N LYS A 38 10.93 -9.91 2.38
CA LYS A 38 11.51 -11.19 2.83
C LYS A 38 12.76 -11.54 2.03
N SER A 39 12.73 -11.38 0.71
CA SER A 39 13.87 -11.65 -0.16
C SER A 39 14.95 -10.57 -0.06
N TYR A 40 14.57 -9.31 0.03
CA TYR A 40 15.49 -8.17 0.04
C TYR A 40 16.26 -8.08 1.36
N ASN A 41 15.57 -8.14 2.50
CA ASN A 41 16.16 -7.95 3.83
C ASN A 41 17.18 -9.04 4.22
N THR A 42 17.16 -10.19 3.52
CA THR A 42 18.17 -11.25 3.72
C THR A 42 19.49 -10.96 3.02
N LYS A 43 19.47 -10.09 2.00
CA LYS A 43 20.60 -9.83 1.11
C LYS A 43 21.17 -8.41 1.25
N SER A 44 20.56 -7.55 2.07
CA SER A 44 20.91 -6.15 2.17
C SER A 44 21.24 -5.75 3.60
N GLU A 45 22.18 -4.81 3.75
CA GLU A 45 22.49 -4.15 5.02
C GLU A 45 21.37 -3.18 5.44
N THR A 46 20.59 -2.66 4.49
CA THR A 46 19.42 -1.83 4.77
C THR A 46 18.21 -2.73 5.03
N ARG A 47 17.56 -2.51 6.17
CA ARG A 47 16.30 -3.19 6.53
C ARG A 47 15.13 -2.24 6.36
N PHE A 48 14.21 -2.60 5.48
CA PHE A 48 12.94 -1.90 5.36
C PHE A 48 11.93 -2.40 6.38
N LEU A 49 11.31 -1.45 7.09
CA LEU A 49 10.16 -1.69 7.96
C LEU A 49 8.91 -1.15 7.27
N PRO A 50 7.94 -2.02 6.93
CA PRO A 50 6.73 -1.58 6.28
C PRO A 50 5.74 -0.97 7.27
N VAL A 51 5.06 0.11 6.84
CA VAL A 51 3.93 0.74 7.51
C VAL A 51 2.75 0.66 6.56
N TYR A 52 1.73 -0.10 6.90
CA TYR A 52 0.55 -0.32 6.06
C TYR A 52 -0.64 0.54 6.49
N GLY A 53 -1.37 1.07 5.49
CA GLY A 53 -2.56 1.87 5.75
C GLY A 53 -3.29 2.28 4.48
N ALA A 54 -4.36 3.04 4.64
CA ALA A 54 -5.00 3.70 3.51
C ALA A 54 -4.05 4.71 2.88
N THR A 55 -3.94 4.73 1.55
CA THR A 55 -3.04 5.64 0.82
C THR A 55 -3.21 7.10 1.27
N SER A 56 -4.45 7.54 1.49
CA SER A 56 -4.75 8.90 1.94
C SER A 56 -4.24 9.21 3.34
N ALA A 57 -4.31 8.24 4.26
CA ALA A 57 -3.82 8.41 5.63
C ALA A 57 -2.29 8.46 5.66
N LEU A 58 -1.64 7.53 4.95
CA LEU A 58 -0.18 7.50 4.83
C LEU A 58 0.37 8.75 4.14
N ALA A 59 -0.31 9.23 3.09
CA ALA A 59 0.08 10.46 2.41
C ALA A 59 0.02 11.68 3.34
N ARG A 60 -1.03 11.80 4.15
CA ARG A 60 -1.10 12.88 5.15
C ARG A 60 0.03 12.78 6.17
N GLN A 61 0.29 11.60 6.70
CA GLN A 61 1.41 11.40 7.64
C GLN A 61 2.76 11.84 7.04
N ILE A 62 3.00 11.52 5.76
CA ILE A 62 4.22 11.93 5.05
C ILE A 62 4.29 13.45 4.91
N LEU A 63 3.18 14.10 4.55
CA LEU A 63 3.09 15.56 4.46
C LEU A 63 3.29 16.24 5.82
N ASP A 64 2.89 15.58 6.90
CA ASP A 64 3.08 16.02 8.29
C ASP A 64 4.47 15.66 8.85
N GLY A 65 5.38 15.15 8.01
CA GLY A 65 6.78 14.90 8.36
C GLY A 65 7.12 13.47 8.81
N ALA A 66 6.26 12.47 8.58
CA ALA A 66 6.60 11.08 8.87
C ALA A 66 7.82 10.61 8.06
N PRO A 67 8.74 9.82 8.66
CA PRO A 67 10.04 9.47 8.09
C PRO A 67 9.94 8.37 7.03
N ALA A 68 9.12 8.58 6.00
CA ALA A 68 8.98 7.65 4.88
C ALA A 68 10.13 7.82 3.89
N SER A 69 10.90 6.77 3.65
CA SER A 69 11.92 6.76 2.59
C SER A 69 11.39 6.22 1.27
N LEU A 70 10.37 5.35 1.34
CA LEU A 70 9.62 4.86 0.18
C LEU A 70 8.13 4.98 0.46
N PHE A 71 7.37 5.37 -0.56
CA PHE A 71 5.92 5.41 -0.51
C PHE A 71 5.31 4.65 -1.69
N LEU A 72 4.50 3.63 -1.41
CA LEU A 72 3.77 2.85 -2.40
C LEU A 72 2.28 3.21 -2.33
N ALA A 73 1.87 4.13 -3.17
CA ALA A 73 0.51 4.61 -3.26
C ALA A 73 -0.35 3.72 -4.18
N ALA A 74 -1.59 3.44 -3.79
CA ALA A 74 -2.58 2.79 -4.65
C ALA A 74 -3.46 3.79 -5.42
N ASN A 75 -3.15 5.09 -5.34
CA ASN A 75 -3.91 6.14 -6.01
C ASN A 75 -2.97 7.22 -6.53
N LYS A 76 -3.12 7.55 -7.81
CA LYS A 76 -2.28 8.55 -8.50
C LYS A 76 -2.44 9.95 -7.87
N ALA A 77 -3.66 10.38 -7.56
CA ALA A 77 -3.91 11.73 -7.06
C ALA A 77 -3.19 11.99 -5.72
N TRP A 78 -3.09 10.99 -4.82
CA TRP A 78 -2.32 11.10 -3.59
C TRP A 78 -0.81 11.11 -3.85
N MET A 79 -0.34 10.35 -4.86
CA MET A 79 1.07 10.39 -5.27
C MET A 79 1.44 11.75 -5.88
N ASP A 80 0.57 12.33 -6.71
CA ASP A 80 0.76 13.65 -7.30
C ASP A 80 0.87 14.71 -6.19
N ARG A 81 -0.02 14.67 -5.19
CA ARG A 81 -0.01 15.60 -4.06
C ARG A 81 1.28 15.55 -3.24
N ILE A 82 1.85 14.36 -3.02
CA ILE A 82 3.16 14.22 -2.37
C ILE A 82 4.28 14.76 -3.28
N THR A 83 4.19 14.53 -4.59
CA THR A 83 5.18 15.02 -5.55
C THR A 83 5.19 16.56 -5.60
N GLU A 84 4.01 17.18 -5.57
CA GLU A 84 3.85 18.65 -5.54
C GLU A 84 4.43 19.30 -4.28
N SER A 85 4.57 18.54 -3.19
CA SER A 85 5.18 19.03 -1.95
C SER A 85 6.71 19.03 -1.95
N ASN A 86 7.36 18.69 -3.06
CA ASN A 86 8.82 18.59 -3.21
C ASN A 86 9.53 17.58 -2.28
N LEU A 87 8.77 16.62 -1.72
CA LEU A 87 9.32 15.55 -0.87
C LEU A 87 9.83 14.36 -1.69
N VAL A 88 9.51 14.28 -2.98
CA VAL A 88 9.80 13.12 -3.83
C VAL A 88 10.99 13.37 -4.73
N ARG A 89 12.03 12.54 -4.59
CA ARG A 89 13.19 12.55 -5.52
C ARG A 89 12.90 11.86 -6.85
N LYS A 90 12.11 10.76 -6.81
CA LYS A 90 11.78 9.95 -7.99
C LYS A 90 10.45 9.24 -7.79
N SER A 91 9.60 9.26 -8.81
CA SER A 91 8.35 8.51 -8.87
C SER A 91 8.33 7.58 -10.07
N LYS A 92 7.70 6.41 -9.91
CA LYS A 92 7.53 5.41 -10.97
C LYS A 92 6.25 4.62 -10.75
N ASN A 93 5.51 4.34 -11.83
CA ASN A 93 4.43 3.34 -11.79
C ASN A 93 5.06 1.93 -11.72
N VAL A 94 4.68 1.14 -10.73
CA VAL A 94 5.24 -0.19 -10.47
C VAL A 94 4.33 -1.28 -11.00
N PHE A 95 3.00 -1.11 -10.89
CA PHE A 95 1.99 -2.03 -11.41
C PHE A 95 0.67 -1.31 -11.64
N PHE A 96 -0.22 -1.95 -12.40
CA PHE A 96 -1.56 -1.48 -12.70
C PHE A 96 -2.59 -2.41 -12.08
N ASN A 97 -3.77 -1.90 -11.78
CA ASN A 97 -4.89 -2.65 -11.24
C ASN A 97 -6.15 -2.42 -12.07
N ARG A 98 -7.12 -3.33 -11.94
CA ARG A 98 -8.45 -3.20 -12.55
C ARG A 98 -9.51 -3.41 -11.47
N LEU A 99 -10.58 -2.64 -11.54
CA LEU A 99 -11.78 -2.93 -10.77
C LEU A 99 -12.54 -4.07 -11.42
N VAL A 100 -13.11 -4.91 -10.57
CA VAL A 100 -14.01 -5.98 -10.97
C VAL A 100 -15.28 -5.92 -10.12
N LEU A 101 -16.40 -6.27 -10.70
CA LEU A 101 -17.63 -6.50 -9.97
C LEU A 101 -17.66 -7.97 -9.55
N VAL A 102 -17.85 -8.22 -8.27
CA VAL A 102 -17.97 -9.58 -7.74
C VAL A 102 -19.39 -9.82 -7.22
N ALA A 103 -19.87 -11.04 -7.39
CA ALA A 103 -21.12 -11.52 -6.84
C ALA A 103 -20.88 -12.82 -6.08
N PRO A 104 -21.75 -13.21 -5.12
CA PRO A 104 -21.67 -14.50 -4.47
C PRO A 104 -21.70 -15.65 -5.48
N HIS A 105 -20.96 -16.72 -5.23
CA HIS A 105 -20.87 -17.89 -6.13
C HIS A 105 -22.23 -18.47 -6.55
N ARG A 106 -23.24 -18.38 -5.68
CA ARG A 106 -24.61 -18.86 -5.94
C ARG A 106 -25.51 -17.80 -6.59
N SER A 107 -24.97 -16.65 -6.94
CA SER A 107 -25.74 -15.61 -7.62
C SER A 107 -26.12 -16.05 -9.02
N SER A 108 -27.38 -15.87 -9.38
CA SER A 108 -27.88 -16.04 -10.75
C SER A 108 -27.46 -14.88 -11.68
N LEU A 109 -26.75 -13.89 -11.13
CA LEU A 109 -26.30 -12.71 -11.85
C LEU A 109 -25.27 -13.08 -12.90
N LYS A 110 -25.63 -12.93 -14.16
CA LYS A 110 -24.74 -13.06 -15.32
C LYS A 110 -24.55 -11.67 -15.93
N LEU A 111 -23.54 -10.96 -15.48
CA LEU A 111 -23.14 -9.68 -16.04
C LEU A 111 -22.08 -9.89 -17.11
N THR A 112 -22.33 -9.40 -18.30
CA THR A 112 -21.33 -9.20 -19.34
C THR A 112 -20.91 -7.73 -19.36
N GLU A 113 -19.75 -7.41 -19.90
CA GLU A 113 -19.26 -6.01 -19.98
C GLU A 113 -20.29 -5.04 -20.54
N ASN A 114 -21.07 -5.46 -21.55
CA ASN A 114 -22.12 -4.65 -22.16
C ASN A 114 -23.40 -4.49 -21.30
N LYS A 115 -23.48 -5.15 -20.14
CA LYS A 115 -24.65 -5.12 -19.24
C LYS A 115 -24.34 -4.52 -17.88
N LEU A 116 -23.13 -4.01 -17.66
CA LEU A 116 -22.76 -3.38 -16.39
C LEU A 116 -23.59 -2.15 -16.07
N SER A 117 -24.07 -1.41 -17.08
CA SER A 117 -25.00 -0.27 -16.90
C SER A 117 -26.33 -0.67 -16.24
N ASN A 118 -26.73 -1.94 -16.34
CA ASN A 118 -27.99 -2.45 -15.78
C ASN A 118 -27.79 -3.12 -14.42
N VAL A 119 -26.63 -2.98 -13.77
CA VAL A 119 -26.35 -3.63 -12.49
C VAL A 119 -27.40 -3.29 -11.43
N HIS A 120 -27.95 -2.07 -11.44
CA HIS A 120 -28.97 -1.61 -10.52
C HIS A 120 -30.27 -2.45 -10.59
N LEU A 121 -30.62 -2.94 -11.77
CA LEU A 121 -31.79 -3.82 -11.95
C LEU A 121 -31.60 -5.18 -11.27
N HIS A 122 -30.36 -5.62 -11.11
CA HIS A 122 -30.04 -6.90 -10.48
C HIS A 122 -29.85 -6.81 -8.96
N LEU A 123 -29.81 -5.60 -8.41
CA LEU A 123 -29.71 -5.41 -6.97
C LEU A 123 -31.06 -5.67 -6.26
N ASN A 124 -32.16 -5.69 -7.00
CA ASN A 124 -33.50 -6.03 -6.49
C ASN A 124 -33.84 -5.29 -5.17
N GLY A 125 -33.58 -3.98 -5.15
CA GLY A 125 -33.73 -3.14 -3.96
C GLY A 125 -32.57 -3.22 -2.95
N GLY A 126 -31.57 -4.08 -3.20
CA GLY A 126 -30.34 -4.17 -2.40
C GLY A 126 -29.36 -3.04 -2.69
N ARG A 127 -28.20 -3.11 -2.06
CA ARG A 127 -27.15 -2.09 -2.17
C ARG A 127 -25.87 -2.67 -2.76
N LEU A 128 -25.19 -1.87 -3.59
CA LEU A 128 -23.84 -2.16 -4.02
C LEU A 128 -22.86 -1.74 -2.91
N ALA A 129 -22.06 -2.69 -2.41
CA ALA A 129 -21.00 -2.38 -1.47
C ALA A 129 -19.80 -1.75 -2.19
N VAL A 130 -19.40 -0.57 -1.76
CA VAL A 130 -18.21 0.13 -2.26
C VAL A 130 -17.40 0.66 -1.07
N ALA A 131 -16.09 0.82 -1.25
CA ALA A 131 -15.26 1.50 -0.27
C ALA A 131 -15.64 3.00 -0.20
N GLU A 132 -15.17 3.68 0.84
CA GLU A 132 -15.39 5.13 0.99
C GLU A 132 -14.89 5.89 -0.24
N VAL A 133 -15.78 6.68 -0.88
CA VAL A 133 -15.60 7.20 -2.25
C VAL A 133 -14.84 8.54 -2.33
N SER A 134 -14.54 9.16 -1.20
CA SER A 134 -13.79 10.42 -1.16
C SER A 134 -12.31 10.22 -0.82
N ALA A 135 -11.94 9.13 -0.15
CA ALA A 135 -10.59 8.96 0.38
C ALA A 135 -9.95 7.60 0.05
N VAL A 136 -10.75 6.53 -0.07
CA VAL A 136 -10.22 5.18 -0.30
C VAL A 136 -10.07 4.93 -1.80
N PRO A 137 -8.89 4.55 -2.31
CA PRO A 137 -8.66 4.36 -3.75
C PRO A 137 -9.69 3.49 -4.45
N ALA A 138 -10.05 2.35 -3.87
CA ALA A 138 -11.06 1.46 -4.44
C ALA A 138 -12.43 2.14 -4.59
N GLY A 139 -12.84 2.96 -3.61
CA GLY A 139 -14.08 3.73 -3.67
C GLY A 139 -14.03 4.85 -4.69
N ILE A 140 -12.92 5.59 -4.75
CA ILE A 140 -12.70 6.66 -5.73
C ILE A 140 -12.86 6.11 -7.16
N TYR A 141 -12.20 4.99 -7.45
CA TYR A 141 -12.26 4.38 -8.77
C TYR A 141 -13.61 3.71 -9.06
N ALA A 142 -14.26 3.12 -8.05
CA ALA A 142 -15.63 2.59 -8.19
C ALA A 142 -16.61 3.71 -8.57
N LYS A 143 -16.57 4.83 -7.85
CA LYS A 143 -17.39 6.02 -8.18
C LYS A 143 -17.13 6.51 -9.60
N GLN A 144 -15.86 6.61 -10.00
CA GLN A 144 -15.51 7.02 -11.35
C GLN A 144 -16.06 6.05 -12.41
N ALA A 145 -15.91 4.74 -12.20
CA ALA A 145 -16.44 3.73 -13.11
C ALA A 145 -17.97 3.79 -13.22
N LEU A 146 -18.67 3.90 -12.09
CA LEU A 146 -20.13 4.01 -12.07
C LEU A 146 -20.64 5.29 -12.74
N LYS A 147 -19.93 6.41 -12.57
CA LYS A 147 -20.23 7.65 -13.31
C LYS A 147 -20.04 7.48 -14.82
N ASN A 148 -18.95 6.85 -15.26
CA ASN A 148 -18.71 6.59 -16.68
C ASN A 148 -19.77 5.67 -17.28
N LEU A 149 -20.35 4.77 -16.49
CA LEU A 149 -21.47 3.89 -16.87
C LEU A 149 -22.84 4.58 -16.74
N GLN A 150 -22.90 5.83 -16.27
CA GLN A 150 -24.13 6.61 -16.02
C GLN A 150 -25.11 5.95 -15.03
N ILE A 151 -24.56 5.26 -14.01
CA ILE A 151 -25.34 4.56 -12.97
C ILE A 151 -24.95 4.93 -11.54
N TRP A 152 -24.28 6.07 -11.41
CA TRP A 152 -23.93 6.64 -10.10
C TRP A 152 -25.04 7.53 -9.58
#